data_7452895af62c9db6dc11210704814f5d
#
_entry.id   7452895af62c9db6dc11210704814f5d
#
_cell.length_a   1.000
_cell.length_b   1.000
_cell.length_c   1.000
_cell.angle_alpha   90.00
_cell.angle_beta   90.00
_cell.angle_gamma   90.00
#
_symmetry.space_group_name_H-M   'P 1'
#
loop_
_entity.id
_entity.type
_entity.pdbx_description
1 polymer ?
#
loop_
_entity_poly.entity_id
_entity_poly.type
_entity_poly.pdbx_seq_one_letter_code
_entity_poly.pdbx_strand_id
1 'polypeptide(L)'
;MNIVILAAGQGKRMHSNLPKVLHPLAGKALVSHVIDTARSLSPHKLCLVYGHGGDVVRSTLDAPDLSWALQEPQLGTGHAVQQALPLLDNTGTTLVLYGDVPLIQADTLKRLIQAAEGGLAILTVELADPHGYGRIVRNAAGQVVRIVEQKDASAEERSIREINTGIMAMPTARLGEWLSRLSSNNAQNEYYLTDIVGMAVDAGLPVRTANPAHEWEVLGVNSKVQLAELERVAQRSMAEALMEQGVRLADPARIDVRGSLQCGRDVFIDVNCVFEGNVVLDEAVEVGPNCVLKSARIGAGTRLAAFTHIEDAVVGADGMIGPFARLRPGTELAEDVHVGNFVEIKKSRIAAHSKANHLAYIGDATIGSRVNVGAGTITCNYDGANKHQTIIEDDAFIGSDTQLVAPVTVGRGATLGAGTTLTKDAPPDTLTISRARQTSIPGWKRPVKQPVGKSKE
;
A
#
# COMPACT_ATOMS: atom_id res chain seq x y z
N MET A 1 4.77 14.66 -26.44
CA MET A 1 5.78 14.65 -25.35
C MET A 1 6.21 13.22 -25.08
N ASN A 2 7.52 13.01 -24.94
CA ASN A 2 8.09 11.74 -24.46
C ASN A 2 8.43 11.84 -22.98
N ILE A 3 8.30 10.73 -22.25
CA ILE A 3 8.78 10.62 -20.86
C ILE A 3 9.72 9.41 -20.79
N VAL A 4 10.89 9.62 -20.20
CA VAL A 4 11.89 8.57 -19.93
C VAL A 4 12.07 8.46 -18.42
N ILE A 5 11.82 7.26 -17.87
CA ILE A 5 12.02 6.96 -16.45
C ILE A 5 13.29 6.14 -16.30
N LEU A 6 14.27 6.65 -15.56
CA LEU A 6 15.53 5.96 -15.29
C LEU A 6 15.40 5.05 -14.07
N ALA A 7 15.48 3.74 -14.28
CA ALA A 7 15.29 2.71 -13.25
C ALA A 7 16.38 1.61 -13.26
N ALA A 8 17.54 1.85 -13.92
CA ALA A 8 18.59 0.85 -14.13
C ALA A 8 19.59 0.71 -12.97
N GLY A 9 19.49 1.54 -11.94
CA GLY A 9 20.47 1.62 -10.86
C GLY A 9 20.52 0.36 -9.97
N GLN A 10 21.74 -0.05 -9.55
CA GLN A 10 21.97 -1.28 -8.78
C GLN A 10 21.45 -1.24 -7.33
N GLY A 11 21.26 -0.06 -6.73
CA GLY A 11 20.70 0.07 -5.37
C GLY A 11 21.53 -0.58 -4.24
N LYS A 12 22.84 -0.67 -4.34
CA LYS A 12 23.71 -1.39 -3.37
C LYS A 12 23.46 -1.01 -1.90
N ARG A 13 23.14 0.26 -1.61
CA ARG A 13 22.85 0.77 -0.26
C ARG A 13 21.51 0.29 0.32
N MET A 14 20.67 -0.35 -0.48
CA MET A 14 19.41 -0.96 0.02
C MET A 14 19.64 -2.27 0.76
N HIS A 15 20.80 -2.91 0.61
CA HIS A 15 21.10 -4.22 1.20
C HIS A 15 19.97 -5.22 0.99
N SER A 16 19.52 -5.38 -0.26
CA SER A 16 18.36 -6.20 -0.62
C SER A 16 18.56 -6.91 -1.96
N ASN A 17 17.99 -8.10 -2.08
CA ASN A 17 17.92 -8.80 -3.37
C ASN A 17 16.81 -8.23 -4.28
N LEU A 18 15.87 -7.48 -3.70
CA LEU A 18 14.83 -6.80 -4.47
C LEU A 18 15.45 -5.57 -5.15
N PRO A 19 15.24 -5.37 -6.47
CA PRO A 19 15.64 -4.14 -7.14
C PRO A 19 15.15 -2.90 -6.43
N LYS A 20 16.00 -1.87 -6.32
CA LYS A 20 15.72 -0.65 -5.55
C LYS A 20 14.34 -0.05 -5.86
N VAL A 21 14.02 0.06 -7.13
CA VAL A 21 12.78 0.69 -7.62
C VAL A 21 11.51 -0.12 -7.34
N LEU A 22 11.64 -1.38 -6.92
CA LEU A 22 10.50 -2.24 -6.54
C LEU A 22 10.21 -2.25 -5.04
N HIS A 23 11.04 -1.60 -4.21
CA HIS A 23 10.70 -1.47 -2.79
C HIS A 23 9.38 -0.72 -2.62
N PRO A 24 8.49 -1.20 -1.73
CA PRO A 24 7.19 -0.57 -1.53
C PRO A 24 7.31 0.73 -0.72
N LEU A 25 6.54 1.72 -1.14
CA LEU A 25 6.20 2.94 -0.42
C LEU A 25 4.68 3.04 -0.44
N ALA A 26 4.05 3.19 0.71
CA ALA A 26 2.59 3.15 0.86
C ALA A 26 1.93 1.94 0.14
N GLY A 27 2.59 0.76 0.20
CA GLY A 27 2.09 -0.48 -0.39
C GLY A 27 2.32 -0.64 -1.89
N LYS A 28 2.96 0.33 -2.58
CA LYS A 28 3.17 0.34 -4.03
C LYS A 28 4.65 0.54 -4.35
N ALA A 29 5.18 -0.13 -5.39
CA ALA A 29 6.59 0.00 -5.78
C ALA A 29 6.97 1.46 -6.07
N LEU A 30 8.18 1.90 -5.67
CA LEU A 30 8.67 3.27 -5.90
C LEU A 30 8.45 3.71 -7.35
N VAL A 31 8.88 2.90 -8.31
CA VAL A 31 8.77 3.23 -9.73
C VAL A 31 7.32 3.32 -10.20
N SER A 32 6.41 2.57 -9.58
CA SER A 32 4.98 2.62 -9.93
C SER A 32 4.33 3.96 -9.59
N HIS A 33 4.78 4.63 -8.52
CA HIS A 33 4.36 6.00 -8.21
C HIS A 33 4.79 6.96 -9.33
N VAL A 34 6.05 6.86 -9.78
CA VAL A 34 6.58 7.69 -10.86
C VAL A 34 5.85 7.43 -12.20
N ILE A 35 5.57 6.16 -12.50
CA ILE A 35 4.81 5.77 -13.71
C ILE A 35 3.40 6.39 -13.68
N ASP A 36 2.70 6.35 -12.55
CA ASP A 36 1.35 6.92 -12.47
C ASP A 36 1.36 8.45 -12.60
N THR A 37 2.33 9.12 -11.96
CA THR A 37 2.53 10.56 -12.16
C THR A 37 2.84 10.87 -13.62
N ALA A 38 3.70 10.08 -14.28
CA ALA A 38 4.00 10.24 -15.69
C ALA A 38 2.77 10.02 -16.59
N ARG A 39 1.95 9.02 -16.32
CA ARG A 39 0.69 8.75 -17.05
C ARG A 39 -0.31 9.91 -16.93
N SER A 40 -0.38 10.56 -15.77
CA SER A 40 -1.28 11.71 -15.58
C SER A 40 -0.97 12.91 -16.49
N LEU A 41 0.25 12.96 -17.04
CA LEU A 41 0.68 13.97 -18.01
C LEU A 41 0.31 13.59 -19.47
N SER A 42 -0.31 12.45 -19.69
CA SER A 42 -0.73 11.94 -21.01
C SER A 42 0.39 11.96 -22.06
N PRO A 43 1.53 11.29 -21.83
CA PRO A 43 2.64 11.28 -22.77
C PRO A 43 2.31 10.48 -24.02
N HIS A 44 2.90 10.86 -25.17
CA HIS A 44 2.87 10.06 -26.40
C HIS A 44 3.69 8.78 -26.29
N LYS A 45 4.87 8.89 -25.68
CA LYS A 45 5.77 7.77 -25.39
C LYS A 45 6.14 7.80 -23.91
N LEU A 46 6.01 6.65 -23.27
CA LEU A 46 6.48 6.41 -21.91
C LEU A 46 7.48 5.26 -21.95
N CYS A 47 8.74 5.58 -21.71
CA CYS A 47 9.85 4.63 -21.76
C CYS A 47 10.46 4.43 -20.39
N LEU A 48 10.63 3.18 -19.96
CA LEU A 48 11.33 2.83 -18.74
C LEU A 48 12.69 2.22 -19.09
N VAL A 49 13.76 2.86 -18.61
CA VAL A 49 15.12 2.33 -18.74
C VAL A 49 15.41 1.45 -17.54
N TYR A 50 15.60 0.16 -17.79
CA TYR A 50 15.88 -0.84 -16.77
C TYR A 50 17.27 -1.47 -16.97
N GLY A 51 17.79 -2.15 -15.95
CA GLY A 51 19.12 -2.77 -16.01
C GLY A 51 19.20 -3.91 -15.00
N HIS A 52 19.92 -3.71 -13.91
CA HIS A 52 20.12 -4.74 -12.89
C HIS A 52 18.77 -5.25 -12.33
N GLY A 53 18.57 -6.59 -12.36
CA GLY A 53 17.32 -7.22 -11.93
C GLY A 53 16.14 -6.96 -12.89
N GLY A 54 16.42 -6.65 -14.15
CA GLY A 54 15.45 -6.20 -15.14
C GLY A 54 14.28 -7.14 -15.39
N ASP A 55 14.50 -8.47 -15.37
CA ASP A 55 13.44 -9.46 -15.54
C ASP A 55 12.40 -9.37 -14.42
N VAL A 56 12.87 -9.17 -13.18
CA VAL A 56 11.98 -9.00 -12.01
C VAL A 56 11.21 -7.67 -12.12
N VAL A 57 11.87 -6.58 -12.52
CA VAL A 57 11.21 -5.29 -12.71
C VAL A 57 10.12 -5.40 -13.77
N ARG A 58 10.44 -6.01 -14.91
CA ARG A 58 9.51 -6.12 -16.03
C ARG A 58 8.31 -7.03 -15.72
N SER A 59 8.54 -8.17 -15.06
CA SER A 59 7.46 -9.09 -14.68
C SER A 59 6.56 -8.55 -13.56
N THR A 60 7.09 -7.67 -12.69
CA THR A 60 6.33 -7.10 -11.58
C THR A 60 5.42 -5.95 -12.01
N LEU A 61 5.82 -5.17 -13.02
CA LEU A 61 5.11 -3.92 -13.33
C LEU A 61 3.91 -4.10 -14.27
N ASP A 62 3.77 -5.22 -14.97
CA ASP A 62 2.67 -5.53 -15.91
C ASP A 62 2.06 -4.26 -16.58
N ALA A 63 2.90 -3.54 -17.32
CA ALA A 63 2.53 -2.24 -17.88
C ALA A 63 2.67 -2.28 -19.41
N PRO A 64 1.60 -2.66 -20.15
CA PRO A 64 1.64 -2.85 -21.62
C PRO A 64 1.84 -1.54 -22.39
N ASP A 65 1.61 -0.40 -21.76
CA ASP A 65 1.81 0.95 -22.33
C ASP A 65 3.26 1.43 -22.25
N LEU A 66 4.13 0.71 -21.51
CA LEU A 66 5.54 1.06 -21.39
C LEU A 66 6.38 0.52 -22.55
N SER A 67 7.21 1.40 -23.10
CA SER A 67 8.36 0.99 -23.91
C SER A 67 9.54 0.69 -22.98
N TRP A 68 10.26 -0.40 -23.23
CA TRP A 68 11.31 -0.89 -22.36
C TRP A 68 12.68 -0.76 -23.00
N ALA A 69 13.61 -0.05 -22.38
CA ALA A 69 14.98 0.10 -22.83
C ALA A 69 15.95 -0.56 -21.84
N LEU A 70 16.72 -1.54 -22.32
CA LEU A 70 17.75 -2.19 -21.50
C LEU A 70 19.01 -1.33 -21.46
N GLN A 71 19.51 -1.03 -20.28
CA GLN A 71 20.82 -0.43 -20.07
C GLN A 71 21.81 -1.49 -19.56
N GLU A 72 22.68 -1.98 -20.41
CA GLU A 72 23.76 -2.92 -20.06
C GLU A 72 25.02 -2.64 -20.90
N PRO A 73 26.18 -2.37 -20.26
CA PRO A 73 26.38 -2.12 -18.83
C PRO A 73 25.84 -0.74 -18.39
N GLN A 74 25.74 -0.50 -17.08
CA GLN A 74 25.32 0.78 -16.51
C GLN A 74 26.49 1.78 -16.53
N LEU A 75 26.53 2.64 -17.53
CA LEU A 75 27.61 3.61 -17.76
C LEU A 75 27.19 5.05 -17.47
N GLY A 76 26.23 5.26 -16.60
CA GLY A 76 25.76 6.59 -16.19
C GLY A 76 24.40 6.98 -16.77
N THR A 77 23.89 8.15 -16.35
CA THR A 77 22.53 8.63 -16.68
C THR A 77 22.38 9.05 -18.14
N GLY A 78 23.41 9.60 -18.75
CA GLY A 78 23.44 9.91 -20.18
C GLY A 78 23.33 8.64 -21.02
N HIS A 79 24.10 7.59 -20.68
CA HIS A 79 24.02 6.30 -21.35
C HIS A 79 22.62 5.67 -21.20
N ALA A 80 21.97 5.84 -20.04
CA ALA A 80 20.61 5.35 -19.85
C ALA A 80 19.61 6.00 -20.83
N VAL A 81 19.68 7.32 -21.00
CA VAL A 81 18.82 8.03 -21.96
C VAL A 81 19.15 7.67 -23.41
N GLN A 82 20.43 7.39 -23.74
CA GLN A 82 20.83 6.90 -25.06
C GLN A 82 20.10 5.60 -25.44
N GLN A 83 19.90 4.69 -24.46
CA GLN A 83 19.18 3.43 -24.70
C GLN A 83 17.69 3.66 -24.99
N ALA A 84 17.08 4.71 -24.44
CA ALA A 84 15.69 5.05 -24.68
C ALA A 84 15.47 5.76 -26.03
N LEU A 85 16.50 6.44 -26.56
CA LEU A 85 16.38 7.34 -27.71
C LEU A 85 15.69 6.70 -28.94
N PRO A 86 15.98 5.43 -29.35
CA PRO A 86 15.33 4.79 -30.49
C PRO A 86 13.82 4.56 -30.31
N LEU A 87 13.31 4.64 -29.07
CA LEU A 87 11.91 4.38 -28.72
C LEU A 87 11.08 5.67 -28.62
N LEU A 88 11.73 6.83 -28.73
CA LEU A 88 11.10 8.14 -28.57
C LEU A 88 10.65 8.69 -29.94
N ASP A 89 9.63 9.55 -29.90
CA ASP A 89 9.30 10.39 -31.06
C ASP A 89 10.41 11.44 -31.26
N ASN A 90 10.73 11.78 -32.48
CA ASN A 90 11.82 12.70 -32.81
C ASN A 90 11.50 14.18 -32.58
N THR A 91 10.27 14.51 -32.17
CA THR A 91 9.77 15.88 -32.03
C THR A 91 9.19 16.12 -30.63
N GLY A 92 9.01 17.39 -30.29
CA GLY A 92 8.43 17.81 -29.02
C GLY A 92 9.45 17.82 -27.88
N THR A 93 8.96 17.64 -26.67
CA THR A 93 9.73 17.68 -25.42
C THR A 93 9.95 16.26 -24.89
N THR A 94 11.15 15.96 -24.43
CA THR A 94 11.47 14.78 -23.61
C THR A 94 11.66 15.20 -22.15
N LEU A 95 10.86 14.58 -21.27
CA LEU A 95 10.97 14.70 -19.82
C LEU A 95 11.72 13.47 -19.29
N VAL A 96 12.77 13.68 -18.49
CA VAL A 96 13.53 12.63 -17.83
C VAL A 96 13.16 12.60 -16.34
N LEU A 97 12.74 11.44 -15.85
CA LEU A 97 12.36 11.16 -14.47
C LEU A 97 13.23 10.04 -13.89
N TYR A 98 13.22 9.90 -12.58
CA TYR A 98 13.94 8.85 -11.87
C TYR A 98 12.96 7.92 -11.13
N GLY A 99 13.09 6.62 -11.34
CA GLY A 99 12.21 5.61 -10.75
C GLY A 99 12.31 5.45 -9.23
N ASP A 100 13.28 6.11 -8.61
CA ASP A 100 13.48 6.16 -7.16
C ASP A 100 13.09 7.50 -6.52
N VAL A 101 12.43 8.40 -7.26
CA VAL A 101 11.87 9.67 -6.78
C VAL A 101 10.32 9.56 -6.79
N PRO A 102 9.72 8.80 -5.85
CA PRO A 102 8.35 8.34 -5.95
C PRO A 102 7.29 9.41 -5.70
N LEU A 103 7.64 10.51 -5.01
CA LEU A 103 6.68 11.51 -4.58
C LEU A 103 6.60 12.74 -5.49
N ILE A 104 7.24 12.69 -6.66
CA ILE A 104 7.19 13.79 -7.64
C ILE A 104 5.75 14.09 -8.05
N GLN A 105 5.37 15.37 -8.03
CA GLN A 105 4.02 15.82 -8.30
C GLN A 105 3.82 16.24 -9.76
N ALA A 106 2.64 15.91 -10.31
CA ALA A 106 2.29 16.24 -11.70
C ALA A 106 2.34 17.74 -11.99
N ASP A 107 1.90 18.58 -11.05
CA ASP A 107 1.89 20.02 -11.24
C ASP A 107 3.29 20.63 -11.25
N THR A 108 4.21 20.08 -10.49
CA THR A 108 5.63 20.42 -10.54
C THR A 108 6.21 20.08 -11.91
N LEU A 109 5.88 18.90 -12.46
CA LEU A 109 6.32 18.50 -13.80
C LEU A 109 5.70 19.35 -14.90
N LYS A 110 4.44 19.75 -14.80
CA LYS A 110 3.79 20.67 -15.75
C LYS A 110 4.51 22.03 -15.80
N ARG A 111 4.87 22.60 -14.64
CA ARG A 111 5.67 23.85 -14.57
C ARG A 111 7.03 23.67 -15.21
N LEU A 112 7.70 22.54 -14.98
CA LEU A 112 9.00 22.23 -15.60
C LEU A 112 8.89 22.13 -17.12
N ILE A 113 7.87 21.43 -17.64
CA ILE A 113 7.63 21.28 -19.08
C ILE A 113 7.36 22.66 -19.73
N GLN A 114 6.56 23.50 -19.08
CA GLN A 114 6.32 24.87 -19.54
C GLN A 114 7.60 25.71 -19.54
N ALA A 115 8.44 25.59 -18.52
CA ALA A 115 9.73 26.28 -18.47
C ALA A 115 10.68 25.82 -19.59
N ALA A 116 10.53 24.62 -20.10
CA ALA A 116 11.36 24.07 -21.18
C ALA A 116 10.96 24.56 -22.58
N GLU A 117 9.88 25.35 -22.73
CA GLU A 117 9.46 25.88 -24.03
C GLU A 117 10.56 26.71 -24.69
N GLY A 118 10.98 26.28 -25.89
CA GLY A 118 12.05 26.93 -26.66
C GLY A 118 13.47 26.72 -26.09
N GLY A 119 13.65 25.83 -25.11
CA GLY A 119 14.97 25.58 -24.49
C GLY A 119 15.00 24.30 -23.66
N LEU A 120 15.85 24.29 -22.63
CA LEU A 120 15.99 23.25 -21.64
C LEU A 120 15.56 23.76 -20.27
N ALA A 121 14.87 22.93 -19.48
CA ALA A 121 14.55 23.26 -18.10
C ALA A 121 15.00 22.15 -17.14
N ILE A 122 15.48 22.56 -15.96
CA ILE A 122 15.98 21.71 -14.89
C ILE A 122 15.10 21.92 -13.65
N LEU A 123 14.72 20.85 -13.01
CA LEU A 123 14.08 20.93 -11.70
C LEU A 123 15.20 21.07 -10.64
N THR A 124 15.20 22.19 -9.92
CA THR A 124 16.20 22.52 -8.90
C THR A 124 15.53 22.77 -7.56
N VAL A 125 16.28 22.57 -6.48
CA VAL A 125 15.84 22.87 -5.12
C VAL A 125 17.04 23.35 -4.29
N GLU A 126 16.81 24.25 -3.33
CA GLU A 126 17.81 24.62 -2.33
C GLU A 126 17.72 23.69 -1.13
N LEU A 127 18.80 23.01 -0.80
CA LEU A 127 18.89 22.12 0.37
C LEU A 127 19.76 22.74 1.47
N ALA A 128 19.39 22.47 2.73
CA ALA A 128 20.23 22.82 3.88
C ALA A 128 21.57 22.07 3.85
N ASP A 129 21.53 20.76 3.50
CA ASP A 129 22.70 19.93 3.22
C ASP A 129 22.64 19.42 1.77
N PRO A 130 23.40 20.04 0.85
CA PRO A 130 23.42 19.65 -0.56
C PRO A 130 24.37 18.48 -0.86
N HIS A 131 24.97 17.85 0.15
CA HIS A 131 25.96 16.79 -0.03
C HIS A 131 25.43 15.62 -0.89
N GLY A 132 26.25 15.21 -1.86
CA GLY A 132 25.92 14.08 -2.75
C GLY A 132 25.15 14.44 -4.02
N TYR A 133 24.70 15.69 -4.17
CA TYR A 133 23.98 16.15 -5.36
C TYR A 133 24.89 16.96 -6.29
N GLY A 134 24.52 17.09 -7.57
CA GLY A 134 25.09 18.04 -8.50
C GLY A 134 24.68 19.48 -8.14
N ARG A 135 25.60 20.44 -8.35
CA ARG A 135 25.37 21.87 -8.05
C ARG A 135 24.99 22.63 -9.30
N ILE A 136 24.07 23.57 -9.17
CA ILE A 136 23.71 24.49 -10.25
C ILE A 136 24.66 25.67 -10.24
N VAL A 137 25.51 25.79 -11.27
CA VAL A 137 26.45 26.91 -11.41
C VAL A 137 25.79 27.99 -12.25
N ARG A 138 25.78 29.23 -11.71
CA ARG A 138 25.21 30.41 -12.37
C ARG A 138 26.27 31.45 -12.67
N ASN A 139 26.08 32.20 -13.75
CA ASN A 139 26.94 33.39 -14.06
C ASN A 139 26.48 34.60 -13.21
N ALA A 140 27.21 35.70 -13.37
CA ALA A 140 26.94 36.96 -12.66
C ALA A 140 25.55 37.56 -12.97
N ALA A 141 24.94 37.18 -14.08
CA ALA A 141 23.54 37.54 -14.44
C ALA A 141 22.47 36.59 -13.88
N GLY A 142 22.86 35.62 -13.06
CA GLY A 142 21.96 34.60 -12.47
C GLY A 142 21.54 33.49 -13.43
N GLN A 143 22.07 33.43 -14.64
CA GLN A 143 21.75 32.41 -15.61
C GLN A 143 22.51 31.10 -15.32
N VAL A 144 21.86 29.95 -15.49
CA VAL A 144 22.51 28.64 -15.39
C VAL A 144 23.54 28.50 -16.51
N VAL A 145 24.77 28.12 -16.16
CA VAL A 145 25.83 27.85 -17.12
C VAL A 145 26.22 26.38 -17.20
N ARG A 146 26.13 25.65 -16.10
CA ARG A 146 26.42 24.21 -16.07
C ARG A 146 25.96 23.59 -14.76
N ILE A 147 25.95 22.28 -14.72
CA ILE A 147 25.85 21.48 -13.49
C ILE A 147 27.22 20.87 -13.23
N VAL A 148 27.66 20.88 -11.97
CA VAL A 148 28.89 20.19 -11.55
C VAL A 148 28.53 19.12 -10.52
N GLU A 149 28.91 17.89 -10.78
CA GLU A 149 28.66 16.77 -9.86
C GLU A 149 29.48 16.88 -8.58
N GLN A 150 28.98 16.38 -7.45
CA GLN A 150 29.60 16.48 -6.12
C GLN A 150 31.09 16.07 -6.13
N LYS A 151 31.47 15.02 -6.89
CA LYS A 151 32.83 14.49 -6.91
C LYS A 151 33.79 15.33 -7.74
N ASP A 152 33.28 16.05 -8.74
CA ASP A 152 34.03 16.90 -9.65
C ASP A 152 34.04 18.38 -9.19
N ALA A 153 33.21 18.74 -8.20
CA ALA A 153 33.04 20.10 -7.71
C ALA A 153 34.27 20.60 -6.91
N SER A 154 34.66 21.83 -7.13
CA SER A 154 35.62 22.56 -6.31
C SER A 154 35.08 22.84 -4.90
N ALA A 155 35.91 23.30 -3.97
CA ALA A 155 35.47 23.65 -2.62
C ALA A 155 34.43 24.80 -2.62
N GLU A 156 34.56 25.77 -3.52
CA GLU A 156 33.62 26.88 -3.69
C GLU A 156 32.29 26.36 -4.24
N GLU A 157 32.32 25.54 -5.28
CA GLU A 157 31.11 24.97 -5.89
C GLU A 157 30.36 24.06 -4.93
N ARG A 158 31.03 23.33 -4.03
CA ARG A 158 30.38 22.53 -2.98
C ARG A 158 29.59 23.37 -1.98
N SER A 159 29.90 24.67 -1.84
CA SER A 159 29.13 25.58 -0.97
C SER A 159 27.82 26.03 -1.57
N ILE A 160 27.58 25.82 -2.87
CA ILE A 160 26.34 26.13 -3.54
C ILE A 160 25.25 25.21 -2.96
N ARG A 161 24.13 25.81 -2.53
CA ARG A 161 23.00 25.08 -1.94
C ARG A 161 21.94 24.67 -2.96
N GLU A 162 21.89 25.34 -4.12
CA GLU A 162 20.99 24.97 -5.21
C GLU A 162 21.51 23.72 -5.91
N ILE A 163 20.72 22.65 -5.84
CA ILE A 163 21.09 21.34 -6.37
C ILE A 163 20.27 20.97 -7.61
N ASN A 164 20.87 20.12 -8.43
CA ASN A 164 20.20 19.41 -9.51
C ASN A 164 19.47 18.18 -8.95
N THR A 165 18.17 18.08 -9.20
CA THR A 165 17.38 16.89 -8.83
C THR A 165 17.56 15.73 -9.82
N GLY A 166 18.16 15.99 -10.98
CA GLY A 166 18.24 15.08 -12.13
C GLY A 166 17.05 15.18 -13.07
N ILE A 167 15.89 15.62 -12.59
CA ILE A 167 14.67 15.76 -13.39
C ILE A 167 14.81 16.96 -14.32
N MET A 168 14.62 16.72 -15.64
CA MET A 168 14.79 17.78 -16.63
C MET A 168 13.90 17.56 -17.85
N ALA A 169 13.55 18.65 -18.52
CA ALA A 169 12.79 18.67 -19.75
C ALA A 169 13.57 19.36 -20.86
N MET A 170 13.60 18.78 -22.06
CA MET A 170 14.45 19.26 -23.14
C MET A 170 13.88 18.96 -24.51
N PRO A 171 14.25 19.71 -25.58
CA PRO A 171 13.81 19.44 -26.95
C PRO A 171 14.31 18.07 -27.43
N THR A 172 13.40 17.17 -27.80
CA THR A 172 13.76 15.83 -28.29
C THR A 172 14.67 15.89 -29.53
N ALA A 173 14.43 16.84 -30.43
CA ALA A 173 15.21 17.00 -31.66
C ALA A 173 16.71 17.24 -31.43
N ARG A 174 17.10 17.76 -30.27
CA ARG A 174 18.50 17.99 -29.89
C ARG A 174 19.13 16.83 -29.11
N LEU A 175 18.32 15.96 -28.59
CA LEU A 175 18.74 14.93 -27.64
C LEU A 175 19.79 13.98 -28.25
N GLY A 176 19.58 13.52 -29.49
CA GLY A 176 20.49 12.62 -30.17
C GLY A 176 21.88 13.23 -30.39
N GLU A 177 21.93 14.49 -30.81
CA GLU A 177 23.19 15.24 -30.99
C GLU A 177 23.93 15.37 -29.66
N TRP A 178 23.26 15.83 -28.61
CA TRP A 178 23.88 16.04 -27.30
C TRP A 178 24.39 14.74 -26.70
N LEU A 179 23.57 13.68 -26.71
CA LEU A 179 23.94 12.38 -26.15
C LEU A 179 25.16 11.76 -26.87
N SER A 180 25.31 11.97 -28.19
CA SER A 180 26.46 11.46 -28.96
C SER A 180 27.77 12.17 -28.59
N ARG A 181 27.73 13.37 -28.00
CA ARG A 181 28.86 14.17 -27.58
C ARG A 181 29.26 14.00 -26.13
N LEU A 182 28.48 13.23 -25.34
CA LEU A 182 28.82 12.94 -23.95
C LEU A 182 30.16 12.19 -23.85
N SER A 183 30.94 12.49 -22.84
CA SER A 183 32.17 11.77 -22.52
C SER A 183 32.10 11.19 -21.11
N SER A 184 32.92 10.17 -20.86
CA SER A 184 33.09 9.59 -19.52
C SER A 184 34.33 10.09 -18.81
N ASN A 185 34.93 11.20 -19.28
CA ASN A 185 36.14 11.76 -18.71
C ASN A 185 35.85 12.61 -17.45
N ASN A 186 35.42 11.94 -16.39
CA ASN A 186 35.07 12.55 -15.10
C ASN A 186 35.39 11.59 -13.94
N ALA A 187 35.20 12.02 -12.70
CA ALA A 187 35.59 11.30 -11.49
C ALA A 187 34.91 9.93 -11.32
N GLN A 188 33.80 9.65 -12.04
CA GLN A 188 33.05 8.40 -11.96
C GLN A 188 33.27 7.50 -13.19
N ASN A 189 33.91 8.00 -14.26
CA ASN A 189 33.98 7.33 -15.57
C ASN A 189 32.61 7.00 -16.15
N GLU A 190 31.62 7.89 -15.98
CA GLU A 190 30.25 7.73 -16.41
C GLU A 190 29.84 8.81 -17.41
N TYR A 191 28.91 8.52 -18.28
CA TYR A 191 28.28 9.50 -19.18
C TYR A 191 27.22 10.28 -18.38
N TYR A 192 27.56 11.51 -17.97
CA TYR A 192 26.64 12.35 -17.20
C TYR A 192 25.61 13.01 -18.11
N LEU A 193 24.32 12.78 -17.83
CA LEU A 193 23.26 13.49 -18.54
C LEU A 193 23.32 15.00 -18.28
N THR A 194 23.82 15.41 -17.13
CA THR A 194 23.95 16.81 -16.72
C THR A 194 24.87 17.64 -17.61
N ASP A 195 25.79 17.00 -18.37
CA ASP A 195 26.66 17.70 -19.32
C ASP A 195 25.91 18.35 -20.49
N ILE A 196 24.70 17.85 -20.82
CA ILE A 196 23.88 18.46 -21.87
C ILE A 196 23.45 19.89 -21.55
N VAL A 197 23.45 20.28 -20.26
CA VAL A 197 23.13 21.64 -19.83
C VAL A 197 24.17 22.64 -20.36
N GLY A 198 25.48 22.31 -20.20
CA GLY A 198 26.55 23.10 -20.79
C GLY A 198 26.42 23.16 -22.32
N MET A 199 26.14 22.02 -22.98
CA MET A 199 25.95 21.98 -24.44
C MET A 199 24.76 22.83 -24.92
N ALA A 200 23.68 22.91 -24.15
CA ALA A 200 22.54 23.77 -24.47
C ALA A 200 22.92 25.26 -24.32
N VAL A 201 23.68 25.64 -23.27
CA VAL A 201 24.20 26.99 -23.09
C VAL A 201 25.13 27.37 -24.24
N ASP A 202 26.08 26.51 -24.63
CA ASP A 202 27.01 26.73 -25.74
C ASP A 202 26.28 26.88 -27.08
N ALA A 203 25.16 26.20 -27.25
CA ALA A 203 24.28 26.31 -28.42
C ALA A 203 23.40 27.57 -28.39
N GLY A 204 23.50 28.42 -27.39
CA GLY A 204 22.68 29.62 -27.22
C GLY A 204 21.22 29.36 -26.86
N LEU A 205 20.89 28.15 -26.42
CA LEU A 205 19.54 27.82 -25.98
C LEU A 205 19.31 28.30 -24.55
N PRO A 206 18.12 28.84 -24.22
CA PRO A 206 17.82 29.22 -22.85
C PRO A 206 17.74 27.98 -21.96
N VAL A 207 18.47 28.03 -20.84
CA VAL A 207 18.38 27.05 -19.76
C VAL A 207 17.65 27.70 -18.59
N ARG A 208 16.48 27.16 -18.26
CA ARG A 208 15.62 27.67 -17.18
C ARG A 208 15.55 26.67 -16.03
N THR A 209 15.11 27.16 -14.87
CA THR A 209 14.89 26.30 -13.70
C THR A 209 13.41 26.38 -13.28
N ALA A 210 12.90 25.28 -12.75
CA ALA A 210 11.66 25.22 -12.00
C ALA A 210 11.94 24.62 -10.63
N ASN A 211 11.08 24.95 -9.65
CA ASN A 211 11.23 24.43 -8.30
C ASN A 211 10.00 23.59 -7.93
N PRO A 212 10.17 22.52 -7.12
CA PRO A 212 9.04 21.81 -6.54
C PRO A 212 8.31 22.69 -5.53
N ALA A 213 7.05 22.39 -5.24
CA ALA A 213 6.31 23.06 -4.18
C ALA A 213 6.86 22.68 -2.80
N HIS A 214 7.35 21.44 -2.69
CA HIS A 214 7.93 20.89 -1.47
C HIS A 214 9.23 20.15 -1.77
N GLU A 215 10.22 20.28 -0.88
CA GLU A 215 11.52 19.60 -1.00
C GLU A 215 11.38 18.07 -1.14
N TRP A 216 10.44 17.47 -0.39
CA TRP A 216 10.25 16.03 -0.41
C TRP A 216 9.80 15.44 -1.76
N GLU A 217 9.26 16.26 -2.66
CA GLU A 217 8.85 15.79 -4.01
C GLU A 217 10.02 15.22 -4.82
N VAL A 218 11.21 15.73 -4.57
CA VAL A 218 12.42 15.43 -5.36
C VAL A 218 13.43 14.56 -4.62
N LEU A 219 13.09 14.10 -3.42
CA LEU A 219 13.97 13.22 -2.65
C LEU A 219 13.94 11.80 -3.22
N GLY A 220 15.12 11.26 -3.49
CA GLY A 220 15.32 9.91 -3.97
C GLY A 220 15.57 8.90 -2.85
N VAL A 221 15.05 7.69 -3.01
CA VAL A 221 15.29 6.57 -2.10
C VAL A 221 16.55 5.82 -2.48
N ASN A 222 17.57 5.85 -1.64
CA ASN A 222 18.81 5.12 -1.83
C ASN A 222 19.17 4.20 -0.66
N SER A 223 18.45 4.31 0.46
CA SER A 223 18.64 3.50 1.67
C SER A 223 17.30 3.19 2.34
N LYS A 224 17.31 2.22 3.25
CA LYS A 224 16.12 1.90 4.07
C LYS A 224 15.71 3.07 4.99
N VAL A 225 16.66 3.90 5.41
CA VAL A 225 16.38 5.10 6.21
C VAL A 225 15.59 6.09 5.38
N GLN A 226 16.08 6.45 4.19
CA GLN A 226 15.37 7.35 3.27
C GLN A 226 14.01 6.81 2.85
N LEU A 227 13.89 5.49 2.67
CA LEU A 227 12.59 4.86 2.39
C LEU A 227 11.61 5.10 3.55
N ALA A 228 12.04 4.89 4.80
CA ALA A 228 11.18 5.09 5.97
C ALA A 228 10.78 6.57 6.16
N GLU A 229 11.70 7.50 5.87
CA GLU A 229 11.41 8.93 5.91
C GLU A 229 10.34 9.32 4.88
N LEU A 230 10.50 8.90 3.63
CA LEU A 230 9.51 9.17 2.58
C LEU A 230 8.19 8.44 2.80
N GLU A 231 8.20 7.25 3.43
CA GLU A 231 6.97 6.59 3.87
C GLU A 231 6.16 7.49 4.80
N ARG A 232 6.81 8.13 5.80
CA ARG A 232 6.09 9.05 6.71
C ARG A 232 5.57 10.29 6.00
N VAL A 233 6.30 10.82 5.02
CA VAL A 233 5.82 11.92 4.18
C VAL A 233 4.58 11.52 3.38
N ALA A 234 4.62 10.36 2.71
CA ALA A 234 3.49 9.85 1.94
C ALA A 234 2.25 9.61 2.81
N GLN A 235 2.44 8.97 3.98
CA GLN A 235 1.34 8.72 4.92
C GLN A 235 0.74 10.03 5.47
N ARG A 236 1.58 11.01 5.76
CA ARG A 236 1.12 12.32 6.21
C ARG A 236 0.29 13.02 5.15
N SER A 237 0.75 13.04 3.90
CA SER A 237 0.03 13.64 2.77
C SER A 237 -1.33 12.96 2.53
N MET A 238 -1.40 11.63 2.62
CA MET A 238 -2.66 10.89 2.51
C MET A 238 -3.61 11.20 3.66
N ALA A 239 -3.10 11.29 4.89
CA ALA A 239 -3.91 11.65 6.05
C ALA A 239 -4.49 13.08 5.93
N GLU A 240 -3.71 14.04 5.46
CA GLU A 240 -4.15 15.41 5.20
C GLU A 240 -5.23 15.46 4.13
N ALA A 241 -5.05 14.75 3.02
CA ALA A 241 -6.05 14.65 1.96
C ALA A 241 -7.38 14.02 2.45
N LEU A 242 -7.33 13.01 3.31
CA LEU A 242 -8.52 12.43 3.95
C LEU A 242 -9.24 13.44 4.85
N MET A 243 -8.50 14.21 5.65
CA MET A 243 -9.07 15.25 6.53
C MET A 243 -9.70 16.38 5.71
N GLU A 244 -9.09 16.79 4.60
CA GLU A 244 -9.67 17.79 3.68
C GLU A 244 -10.98 17.29 3.04
N GLN A 245 -11.13 15.98 2.85
CA GLN A 245 -12.37 15.34 2.39
C GLN A 245 -13.41 15.15 3.50
N GLY A 246 -13.11 15.56 4.74
CA GLY A 246 -14.04 15.52 5.86
C GLY A 246 -13.90 14.28 6.77
N VAL A 247 -12.88 13.47 6.59
CA VAL A 247 -12.58 12.34 7.51
C VAL A 247 -11.99 12.88 8.81
N ARG A 248 -12.52 12.44 9.94
CA ARG A 248 -11.96 12.77 11.25
C ARG A 248 -10.94 11.72 11.67
N LEU A 249 -9.67 12.10 11.77
CA LEU A 249 -8.58 11.27 12.29
C LEU A 249 -8.29 11.67 13.75
N ALA A 250 -8.18 10.71 14.65
CA ALA A 250 -7.77 10.96 16.03
C ALA A 250 -6.32 11.46 16.11
N ASP A 251 -5.45 10.90 15.29
CA ASP A 251 -4.06 11.32 15.13
C ASP A 251 -3.56 10.99 13.70
N PRO A 252 -3.34 12.02 12.86
CA PRO A 252 -2.90 11.81 11.47
C PRO A 252 -1.50 11.20 11.33
N ALA A 253 -0.70 11.16 12.40
CA ALA A 253 0.61 10.49 12.40
C ALA A 253 0.52 8.98 12.69
N ARG A 254 -0.65 8.49 13.10
CA ARG A 254 -0.86 7.13 13.58
C ARG A 254 -1.87 6.36 12.73
N ILE A 255 -1.85 6.60 11.43
CA ILE A 255 -2.60 5.86 10.41
C ILE A 255 -1.62 5.42 9.33
N ASP A 256 -1.76 4.20 8.82
CA ASP A 256 -1.01 3.70 7.68
C ASP A 256 -1.97 3.23 6.57
N VAL A 257 -1.84 3.82 5.39
CA VAL A 257 -2.55 3.40 4.18
C VAL A 257 -1.55 2.78 3.21
N ARG A 258 -1.72 1.49 2.91
CA ARG A 258 -0.86 0.69 2.02
C ARG A 258 -1.68 0.21 0.82
N GLY A 259 -2.05 1.15 -0.02
CA GLY A 259 -2.95 0.95 -1.16
C GLY A 259 -3.89 2.14 -1.33
N SER A 260 -5.20 1.90 -1.40
CA SER A 260 -6.22 2.95 -1.49
C SER A 260 -7.22 2.87 -0.34
N LEU A 261 -7.55 4.04 0.23
CA LEU A 261 -8.60 4.20 1.22
C LEU A 261 -9.60 5.24 0.70
N GLN A 262 -10.84 4.82 0.51
CA GLN A 262 -11.94 5.71 0.13
C GLN A 262 -12.91 5.81 1.30
N CYS A 263 -13.27 7.04 1.67
CA CYS A 263 -14.17 7.31 2.79
C CYS A 263 -15.38 8.11 2.35
N GLY A 264 -16.54 7.75 2.88
CA GLY A 264 -17.74 8.58 2.85
C GLY A 264 -17.64 9.75 3.82
N ARG A 265 -18.74 10.51 3.94
CA ARG A 265 -18.83 11.63 4.90
C ARG A 265 -18.88 11.14 6.34
N ASP A 266 -18.39 11.96 7.26
CA ASP A 266 -18.46 11.75 8.71
C ASP A 266 -17.77 10.45 9.19
N VAL A 267 -16.85 9.90 8.41
CA VAL A 267 -16.03 8.75 8.83
C VAL A 267 -15.07 9.19 9.94
N PHE A 268 -14.99 8.39 10.99
CA PHE A 268 -14.00 8.53 12.06
C PHE A 268 -13.02 7.37 12.08
N ILE A 269 -11.72 7.67 12.17
CA ILE A 269 -10.64 6.67 12.29
C ILE A 269 -9.79 7.00 13.52
N ASP A 270 -9.70 6.04 14.43
CA ASP A 270 -8.89 6.14 15.62
C ASP A 270 -7.42 5.75 15.32
N VAL A 271 -6.58 5.77 16.37
CA VAL A 271 -5.13 5.60 16.25
C VAL A 271 -4.68 4.19 15.89
N ASN A 272 -3.52 4.08 15.25
CA ASN A 272 -2.85 2.82 14.90
C ASN A 272 -3.65 1.93 13.94
N CYS A 273 -4.51 2.50 13.13
CA CYS A 273 -5.23 1.75 12.11
C CYS A 273 -4.37 1.54 10.85
N VAL A 274 -4.45 0.35 10.27
CA VAL A 274 -3.73 -0.02 9.05
C VAL A 274 -4.74 -0.44 7.99
N PHE A 275 -4.64 0.19 6.82
CA PHE A 275 -5.48 -0.10 5.64
C PHE A 275 -4.59 -0.63 4.51
N GLU A 276 -4.85 -1.86 4.04
CA GLU A 276 -4.08 -2.51 2.98
C GLU A 276 -4.95 -2.82 1.76
N GLY A 277 -4.36 -2.77 0.57
CA GLY A 277 -5.07 -3.03 -0.68
C GLY A 277 -6.14 -1.96 -0.96
N ASN A 278 -7.34 -2.38 -1.32
CA ASN A 278 -8.44 -1.46 -1.63
C ASN A 278 -9.50 -1.49 -0.53
N VAL A 279 -9.58 -0.44 0.28
CA VAL A 279 -10.53 -0.32 1.38
C VAL A 279 -11.52 0.80 1.12
N VAL A 280 -12.80 0.49 1.34
CA VAL A 280 -13.91 1.46 1.20
C VAL A 280 -14.68 1.51 2.52
N LEU A 281 -14.77 2.70 3.09
CA LEU A 281 -15.58 3.00 4.27
C LEU A 281 -16.73 3.90 3.82
N ASP A 282 -17.97 3.44 3.92
CA ASP A 282 -19.14 4.23 3.56
C ASP A 282 -19.40 5.32 4.63
N GLU A 283 -20.46 6.12 4.49
CA GLU A 283 -20.79 7.26 5.36
C GLU A 283 -20.91 6.86 6.84
N ALA A 284 -20.45 7.71 7.74
CA ALA A 284 -20.55 7.56 9.20
C ALA A 284 -19.95 6.27 9.79
N VAL A 285 -19.01 5.64 9.09
CA VAL A 285 -18.27 4.48 9.64
C VAL A 285 -17.32 4.95 10.75
N GLU A 286 -17.32 4.26 11.87
CA GLU A 286 -16.40 4.48 12.97
C GLU A 286 -15.40 3.32 13.06
N VAL A 287 -14.10 3.62 12.94
CA VAL A 287 -13.01 2.63 13.09
C VAL A 287 -12.27 2.89 14.40
N GLY A 288 -12.42 1.99 15.34
CA GLY A 288 -11.73 2.02 16.63
C GLY A 288 -10.23 1.73 16.52
N PRO A 289 -9.47 1.91 17.61
CA PRO A 289 -8.01 1.86 17.59
C PRO A 289 -7.47 0.45 17.28
N ASN A 290 -6.29 0.40 16.67
CA ASN A 290 -5.56 -0.83 16.34
C ASN A 290 -6.32 -1.80 15.43
N CYS A 291 -7.18 -1.30 14.56
CA CYS A 291 -7.86 -2.11 13.54
C CYS A 291 -6.97 -2.29 12.30
N VAL A 292 -7.07 -3.47 11.69
CA VAL A 292 -6.39 -3.79 10.41
C VAL A 292 -7.46 -4.21 9.40
N LEU A 293 -7.56 -3.45 8.31
CA LEU A 293 -8.49 -3.70 7.22
C LEU A 293 -7.71 -3.93 5.92
N LYS A 294 -7.97 -5.05 5.26
CA LYS A 294 -7.32 -5.38 3.99
C LYS A 294 -8.37 -5.77 2.95
N SER A 295 -8.39 -5.04 1.81
CA SER A 295 -9.30 -5.30 0.71
C SER A 295 -10.75 -5.50 1.20
N ALA A 296 -11.27 -4.52 1.94
CA ALA A 296 -12.54 -4.62 2.64
C ALA A 296 -13.50 -3.48 2.29
N ARG A 297 -14.81 -3.77 2.30
CA ARG A 297 -15.84 -2.75 2.21
C ARG A 297 -16.70 -2.76 3.47
N ILE A 298 -16.87 -1.59 4.08
CA ILE A 298 -17.62 -1.38 5.32
C ILE A 298 -18.79 -0.45 5.03
N GLY A 299 -19.99 -0.93 5.24
CA GLY A 299 -21.24 -0.19 5.01
C GLY A 299 -21.50 0.90 6.04
N ALA A 300 -22.37 1.84 5.65
CA ALA A 300 -22.65 3.06 6.40
C ALA A 300 -23.08 2.79 7.86
N GLY A 301 -22.71 3.67 8.78
CA GLY A 301 -23.07 3.59 10.20
C GLY A 301 -22.40 2.45 10.98
N THR A 302 -21.62 1.61 10.33
CA THR A 302 -20.94 0.47 10.96
C THR A 302 -19.86 0.91 11.91
N ARG A 303 -19.76 0.24 13.07
CA ARG A 303 -18.75 0.48 14.10
C ARG A 303 -17.82 -0.72 14.23
N LEU A 304 -16.54 -0.47 14.00
CA LEU A 304 -15.46 -1.43 14.22
C LEU A 304 -14.81 -1.12 15.58
N ALA A 305 -14.94 -2.01 16.55
CA ALA A 305 -14.31 -1.86 17.84
C ALA A 305 -12.83 -2.24 17.78
N ALA A 306 -12.07 -1.85 18.80
CA ALA A 306 -10.62 -2.01 18.87
C ALA A 306 -10.13 -3.44 18.53
N PHE A 307 -8.95 -3.54 17.89
CA PHE A 307 -8.28 -4.81 17.54
C PHE A 307 -9.09 -5.71 16.59
N THR A 308 -9.97 -5.13 15.79
CA THR A 308 -10.69 -5.88 14.75
C THR A 308 -9.81 -6.07 13.51
N HIS A 309 -9.78 -7.29 12.97
CA HIS A 309 -9.05 -7.63 11.75
C HIS A 309 -10.03 -8.10 10.67
N ILE A 310 -10.05 -7.42 9.53
CA ILE A 310 -10.92 -7.70 8.39
C ILE A 310 -10.08 -7.87 7.13
N GLU A 311 -10.24 -8.99 6.42
CA GLU A 311 -9.52 -9.29 5.17
C GLU A 311 -10.47 -9.85 4.12
N ASP A 312 -10.48 -9.27 2.90
CA ASP A 312 -11.28 -9.69 1.74
C ASP A 312 -12.74 -9.99 2.13
N ALA A 313 -13.38 -9.03 2.81
CA ALA A 313 -14.71 -9.18 3.38
C ALA A 313 -15.59 -7.94 3.12
N VAL A 314 -16.89 -8.17 3.13
CA VAL A 314 -17.93 -7.13 3.00
C VAL A 314 -18.78 -7.10 4.26
N VAL A 315 -18.90 -5.93 4.86
CA VAL A 315 -19.78 -5.67 6.03
C VAL A 315 -20.86 -4.69 5.60
N GLY A 316 -22.10 -5.02 5.81
CA GLY A 316 -23.28 -4.19 5.54
C GLY A 316 -23.37 -2.97 6.46
N ALA A 317 -24.47 -2.22 6.32
CA ALA A 317 -24.70 -1.04 7.14
C ALA A 317 -25.04 -1.38 8.60
N ASP A 318 -24.82 -0.42 9.51
CA ASP A 318 -25.18 -0.47 10.93
C ASP A 318 -24.60 -1.67 11.71
N GLY A 319 -23.55 -2.31 11.16
CA GLY A 319 -22.88 -3.43 11.79
C GLY A 319 -22.12 -3.04 13.07
N MET A 320 -22.04 -3.96 14.03
CA MET A 320 -21.22 -3.82 15.24
C MET A 320 -20.19 -4.95 15.27
N ILE A 321 -18.92 -4.63 14.99
CA ILE A 321 -17.86 -5.63 14.79
C ILE A 321 -16.74 -5.42 15.81
N GLY A 322 -16.44 -6.45 16.58
CA GLY A 322 -15.39 -6.45 17.59
C GLY A 322 -15.88 -6.21 19.03
N PRO A 323 -14.95 -5.95 19.96
CA PRO A 323 -13.48 -5.95 19.77
C PRO A 323 -12.91 -7.36 19.53
N PHE A 324 -11.65 -7.42 19.04
CA PHE A 324 -10.97 -8.70 18.77
C PHE A 324 -11.71 -9.66 17.84
N ALA A 325 -12.50 -9.12 16.92
CA ALA A 325 -13.17 -9.92 15.89
C ALA A 325 -12.25 -10.14 14.68
N ARG A 326 -12.36 -11.30 14.02
CA ARG A 326 -11.63 -11.61 12.81
C ARG A 326 -12.55 -12.01 11.68
N LEU A 327 -12.67 -11.17 10.67
CA LEU A 327 -13.35 -11.49 9.41
C LEU A 327 -12.31 -11.87 8.36
N ARG A 328 -12.42 -13.10 7.86
CA ARG A 328 -11.49 -13.68 6.88
C ARG A 328 -12.08 -13.66 5.48
N PRO A 329 -11.26 -13.96 4.44
CA PRO A 329 -11.69 -13.94 3.05
C PRO A 329 -12.98 -14.68 2.79
N GLY A 330 -13.88 -14.03 2.02
CA GLY A 330 -15.19 -14.56 1.65
C GLY A 330 -16.26 -14.41 2.73
N THR A 331 -16.06 -13.54 3.72
CA THR A 331 -17.09 -13.16 4.69
C THR A 331 -17.96 -12.06 4.13
N GLU A 332 -19.28 -12.26 4.15
CA GLU A 332 -20.30 -11.29 3.76
C GLU A 332 -21.31 -11.14 4.91
N LEU A 333 -21.37 -9.96 5.51
CA LEU A 333 -22.34 -9.63 6.55
C LEU A 333 -23.35 -8.64 5.99
N ALA A 334 -24.63 -8.90 6.21
CA ALA A 334 -25.72 -8.00 5.84
C ALA A 334 -25.84 -6.82 6.84
N GLU A 335 -26.92 -6.06 6.78
CA GLU A 335 -27.17 -4.94 7.68
C GLU A 335 -27.41 -5.40 9.13
N ASP A 336 -27.06 -4.56 10.10
CA ASP A 336 -27.24 -4.74 11.55
C ASP A 336 -26.78 -6.12 12.06
N VAL A 337 -25.66 -6.61 11.53
CA VAL A 337 -25.02 -7.84 12.03
C VAL A 337 -24.06 -7.50 13.15
N HIS A 338 -24.17 -8.22 14.28
CA HIS A 338 -23.29 -8.05 15.42
C HIS A 338 -22.31 -9.23 15.51
N VAL A 339 -21.01 -8.91 15.49
CA VAL A 339 -19.92 -9.87 15.67
C VAL A 339 -19.05 -9.39 16.84
N GLY A 340 -19.09 -10.10 17.94
CA GLY A 340 -18.39 -9.68 19.15
C GLY A 340 -16.99 -10.25 19.29
N ASN A 341 -16.46 -10.23 20.54
CA ASN A 341 -15.08 -10.54 20.81
C ASN A 341 -14.73 -12.03 20.66
N PHE A 342 -13.55 -12.25 20.07
CA PHE A 342 -12.99 -13.57 19.80
C PHE A 342 -13.89 -14.43 18.90
N VAL A 343 -14.59 -13.78 17.97
CA VAL A 343 -15.34 -14.45 16.91
C VAL A 343 -14.55 -14.42 15.63
N GLU A 344 -14.35 -15.57 15.02
CA GLU A 344 -13.73 -15.72 13.70
C GLU A 344 -14.78 -16.19 12.67
N ILE A 345 -14.88 -15.47 11.56
CA ILE A 345 -15.79 -15.80 10.45
C ILE A 345 -14.98 -15.97 9.16
N LYS A 346 -15.28 -17.02 8.39
CA LYS A 346 -14.56 -17.34 7.13
C LYS A 346 -15.52 -17.93 6.10
N LYS A 347 -15.49 -17.42 4.85
CA LYS A 347 -16.29 -17.96 3.74
C LYS A 347 -17.76 -18.21 4.16
N SER A 348 -18.37 -17.23 4.80
CA SER A 348 -19.70 -17.35 5.36
C SER A 348 -20.52 -16.11 5.08
N ARG A 349 -21.82 -16.31 4.91
CA ARG A 349 -22.80 -15.24 4.75
C ARG A 349 -23.70 -15.20 5.96
N ILE A 350 -23.87 -14.02 6.54
CA ILE A 350 -24.76 -13.79 7.68
C ILE A 350 -25.78 -12.72 7.28
N ALA A 351 -27.05 -13.09 7.31
CA ALA A 351 -28.14 -12.19 6.96
C ALA A 351 -28.47 -11.21 8.10
N ALA A 352 -29.31 -10.22 7.77
CA ALA A 352 -29.60 -9.07 8.61
C ALA A 352 -30.05 -9.40 10.05
N HIS A 353 -29.68 -8.54 10.99
CA HIS A 353 -30.09 -8.58 12.40
C HIS A 353 -29.62 -9.81 13.18
N SER A 354 -28.63 -10.54 12.65
CA SER A 354 -28.10 -11.76 13.30
C SER A 354 -26.89 -11.43 14.16
N LYS A 355 -26.65 -12.24 15.20
CA LYS A 355 -25.66 -11.97 16.24
C LYS A 355 -24.80 -13.18 16.55
N ALA A 356 -23.47 -12.96 16.60
CA ALA A 356 -22.46 -13.91 17.08
C ALA A 356 -21.47 -13.14 17.98
N ASN A 357 -21.78 -13.02 19.28
CA ASN A 357 -21.11 -12.02 20.11
C ASN A 357 -19.91 -12.54 20.89
N HIS A 358 -19.68 -13.85 21.00
CA HIS A 358 -18.66 -14.39 21.89
C HIS A 358 -18.04 -15.69 21.39
N LEU A 359 -16.70 -15.76 21.33
CA LEU A 359 -15.92 -17.00 21.31
C LEU A 359 -16.39 -18.04 20.28
N ALA A 360 -16.76 -17.65 19.08
CA ALA A 360 -17.33 -18.55 18.08
C ALA A 360 -16.42 -18.68 16.85
N TYR A 361 -16.43 -19.86 16.23
CA TYR A 361 -15.89 -20.07 14.89
C TYR A 361 -17.00 -20.39 13.90
N ILE A 362 -17.14 -19.56 12.88
CA ILE A 362 -18.16 -19.67 11.82
C ILE A 362 -17.42 -19.79 10.48
N GLY A 363 -17.32 -21.00 9.97
CA GLY A 363 -16.67 -21.29 8.69
C GLY A 363 -17.57 -22.05 7.73
N ASP A 364 -17.52 -21.69 6.44
CA ASP A 364 -18.29 -22.30 5.36
C ASP A 364 -19.80 -22.41 5.73
N ALA A 365 -20.39 -21.31 6.23
CA ALA A 365 -21.75 -21.28 6.74
C ALA A 365 -22.63 -20.26 6.00
N THR A 366 -23.93 -20.56 5.92
CA THR A 366 -24.96 -19.60 5.54
C THR A 366 -25.95 -19.46 6.70
N ILE A 367 -26.02 -18.24 7.25
CA ILE A 367 -26.84 -17.92 8.42
C ILE A 367 -27.92 -16.94 8.00
N GLY A 368 -29.15 -17.27 8.30
CA GLY A 368 -30.34 -16.48 8.03
C GLY A 368 -30.44 -15.22 8.89
N SER A 369 -31.55 -14.52 8.78
CA SER A 369 -31.82 -13.28 9.50
C SER A 369 -32.29 -13.55 10.95
N ARG A 370 -31.99 -12.63 11.85
CA ARG A 370 -32.40 -12.66 13.27
C ARG A 370 -31.95 -13.92 14.02
N VAL A 371 -30.87 -14.54 13.56
CA VAL A 371 -30.27 -15.70 14.23
C VAL A 371 -29.38 -15.22 15.40
N ASN A 372 -29.51 -15.93 16.52
CA ASN A 372 -28.60 -15.76 17.63
C ASN A 372 -27.62 -16.95 17.75
N VAL A 373 -26.34 -16.70 17.56
CA VAL A 373 -25.28 -17.70 17.73
C VAL A 373 -24.72 -17.59 19.14
N GLY A 374 -24.89 -18.60 19.95
CA GLY A 374 -24.44 -18.66 21.34
C GLY A 374 -22.90 -18.73 21.46
N ALA A 375 -22.39 -18.31 22.61
CA ALA A 375 -20.95 -18.34 22.91
C ALA A 375 -20.36 -19.76 22.79
N GLY A 376 -19.17 -19.89 22.22
CA GLY A 376 -18.50 -21.20 22.06
C GLY A 376 -19.05 -22.05 20.91
N THR A 377 -19.90 -21.51 20.04
CA THR A 377 -20.40 -22.24 18.89
C THR A 377 -19.31 -22.44 17.85
N ILE A 378 -19.22 -23.66 17.31
CA ILE A 378 -18.26 -24.04 16.28
C ILE A 378 -18.98 -24.71 15.12
N THR A 379 -18.83 -24.20 13.90
CA THR A 379 -19.12 -24.95 12.69
C THR A 379 -17.97 -25.92 12.42
N CYS A 380 -18.19 -27.23 12.64
CA CYS A 380 -17.19 -28.26 12.38
C CYS A 380 -17.21 -28.58 10.88
N ASN A 381 -16.65 -27.66 10.08
CA ASN A 381 -16.74 -27.62 8.62
C ASN A 381 -15.72 -28.48 7.87
N TYR A 382 -14.79 -29.16 8.58
CA TYR A 382 -13.70 -29.91 7.96
C TYR A 382 -13.63 -31.32 8.52
N ASP A 383 -13.68 -32.33 7.65
CA ASP A 383 -13.68 -33.75 8.00
C ASP A 383 -12.28 -34.41 7.96
N GLY A 384 -11.24 -33.62 7.74
CA GLY A 384 -9.85 -34.08 7.58
C GLY A 384 -9.39 -34.11 6.11
N ALA A 385 -10.33 -34.03 5.15
CA ALA A 385 -10.07 -34.01 3.70
C ALA A 385 -10.88 -32.92 2.98
N ASN A 386 -12.19 -32.85 3.26
CA ASN A 386 -13.13 -31.97 2.57
C ASN A 386 -13.74 -30.95 3.52
N LYS A 387 -14.30 -29.88 2.94
CA LYS A 387 -15.10 -28.89 3.66
C LYS A 387 -16.55 -29.06 3.34
N HIS A 388 -17.38 -28.90 4.36
CA HIS A 388 -18.82 -29.05 4.31
C HIS A 388 -19.51 -27.79 4.84
N GLN A 389 -20.72 -27.52 4.35
CA GLN A 389 -21.48 -26.33 4.67
C GLN A 389 -22.40 -26.57 5.85
N THR A 390 -22.53 -25.55 6.71
CA THR A 390 -23.58 -25.43 7.72
C THR A 390 -24.62 -24.42 7.24
N ILE A 391 -25.90 -24.76 7.32
CA ILE A 391 -27.01 -23.85 7.02
C ILE A 391 -27.79 -23.61 8.32
N ILE A 392 -27.99 -22.35 8.67
CA ILE A 392 -28.83 -21.92 9.79
C ILE A 392 -29.90 -21.01 9.20
N GLU A 393 -31.16 -21.43 9.25
CA GLU A 393 -32.26 -20.65 8.71
C GLU A 393 -32.67 -19.52 9.65
N ASP A 394 -33.57 -18.65 9.17
CA ASP A 394 -34.06 -17.47 9.91
C ASP A 394 -34.57 -17.80 11.30
N ASP A 395 -34.46 -16.84 12.21
CA ASP A 395 -35.04 -16.89 13.56
C ASP A 395 -34.52 -18.04 14.46
N ALA A 396 -33.49 -18.76 14.06
CA ALA A 396 -32.91 -19.84 14.84
C ALA A 396 -32.14 -19.34 16.05
N PHE A 397 -32.20 -20.08 17.15
CA PHE A 397 -31.44 -19.84 18.38
C PHE A 397 -30.44 -20.97 18.63
N ILE A 398 -29.14 -20.67 18.55
CA ILE A 398 -28.05 -21.63 18.82
C ILE A 398 -27.59 -21.43 20.25
N GLY A 399 -27.80 -22.45 21.11
CA GLY A 399 -27.35 -22.42 22.49
C GLY A 399 -25.81 -22.38 22.60
N SER A 400 -25.30 -21.91 23.74
CA SER A 400 -23.83 -21.84 23.97
C SER A 400 -23.20 -23.22 23.93
N ASP A 401 -21.88 -23.25 23.55
CA ASP A 401 -21.05 -24.46 23.47
C ASP A 401 -21.69 -25.55 22.53
N THR A 402 -22.20 -25.09 21.38
CA THR A 402 -22.80 -25.96 20.35
C THR A 402 -21.77 -26.26 19.26
N GLN A 403 -21.62 -27.55 18.91
CA GLN A 403 -20.83 -28.02 17.79
C GLN A 403 -21.74 -28.44 16.64
N LEU A 404 -21.66 -27.75 15.52
CA LEU A 404 -22.41 -28.03 14.30
C LEU A 404 -21.54 -28.87 13.35
N VAL A 405 -21.74 -30.21 13.38
CA VAL A 405 -20.93 -31.14 12.56
C VAL A 405 -21.46 -31.14 11.13
N ALA A 406 -20.87 -30.35 10.28
CA ALA A 406 -21.30 -30.17 8.90
C ALA A 406 -21.10 -31.46 8.04
N PRO A 407 -21.99 -31.73 7.04
CA PRO A 407 -23.08 -30.86 6.63
C PRO A 407 -24.33 -31.03 7.55
N VAL A 408 -24.88 -29.92 8.02
CA VAL A 408 -26.13 -29.89 8.79
C VAL A 408 -26.94 -28.63 8.50
N THR A 409 -28.26 -28.74 8.61
CA THR A 409 -29.19 -27.63 8.54
C THR A 409 -29.90 -27.44 9.89
N VAL A 410 -29.95 -26.21 10.38
CA VAL A 410 -30.81 -25.81 11.49
C VAL A 410 -32.00 -25.09 10.90
N GLY A 411 -33.17 -25.67 11.01
CA GLY A 411 -34.42 -25.15 10.42
C GLY A 411 -34.86 -23.85 11.07
N ARG A 412 -35.75 -23.12 10.37
CA ARG A 412 -36.31 -21.84 10.81
C ARG A 412 -36.89 -21.94 12.21
N GLY A 413 -36.60 -20.95 13.05
CA GLY A 413 -37.15 -20.89 14.41
C GLY A 413 -36.68 -22.01 15.34
N ALA A 414 -35.82 -22.91 14.89
CA ALA A 414 -35.33 -23.99 15.72
C ALA A 414 -34.43 -23.46 16.86
N THR A 415 -34.52 -24.13 18.02
CA THR A 415 -33.68 -23.85 19.17
C THR A 415 -32.76 -25.05 19.42
N LEU A 416 -31.45 -24.82 19.46
CA LEU A 416 -30.47 -25.80 19.94
C LEU A 416 -30.18 -25.54 21.41
N GLY A 417 -30.34 -26.55 22.27
CA GLY A 417 -29.99 -26.43 23.69
C GLY A 417 -28.45 -26.31 23.88
N ALA A 418 -28.03 -25.58 24.90
CA ALA A 418 -26.58 -25.41 25.19
C ALA A 418 -25.87 -26.76 25.35
N GLY A 419 -24.60 -26.85 24.86
CA GLY A 419 -23.82 -28.10 24.87
C GLY A 419 -24.28 -29.14 23.86
N THR A 420 -25.04 -28.76 22.83
CA THR A 420 -25.49 -29.69 21.79
C THR A 420 -24.37 -29.96 20.76
N THR A 421 -24.10 -31.24 20.47
CA THR A 421 -23.34 -31.67 19.30
C THR A 421 -24.33 -32.13 18.22
N LEU A 422 -24.59 -31.27 17.23
CA LEU A 422 -25.54 -31.51 16.15
C LEU A 422 -24.86 -32.28 15.02
N THR A 423 -25.34 -33.50 14.74
CA THR A 423 -24.81 -34.40 13.68
C THR A 423 -25.86 -34.73 12.61
N LYS A 424 -27.07 -34.26 12.76
CA LYS A 424 -28.19 -34.39 11.81
C LYS A 424 -28.97 -33.09 11.84
N ASP A 425 -29.75 -32.84 10.81
CA ASP A 425 -30.59 -31.63 10.70
C ASP A 425 -31.53 -31.46 11.91
N ALA A 426 -31.68 -30.23 12.36
CA ALA A 426 -32.67 -29.86 13.37
C ALA A 426 -33.92 -29.33 12.65
N PRO A 427 -35.11 -29.95 12.85
CA PRO A 427 -36.32 -29.50 12.20
C PRO A 427 -36.74 -28.08 12.60
N PRO A 428 -37.48 -27.36 11.73
CA PRO A 428 -38.02 -26.04 12.08
C PRO A 428 -38.87 -26.04 13.36
N ASP A 429 -38.84 -24.92 14.08
CA ASP A 429 -39.67 -24.66 15.26
C ASP A 429 -39.59 -25.73 16.36
N THR A 430 -38.46 -26.41 16.47
CA THR A 430 -38.24 -27.47 17.47
C THR A 430 -37.10 -27.14 18.43
N LEU A 431 -37.12 -27.73 19.62
CA LEU A 431 -35.98 -27.79 20.52
C LEU A 431 -35.17 -29.08 20.26
N THR A 432 -33.93 -28.93 19.81
CA THR A 432 -33.02 -30.06 19.60
C THR A 432 -31.93 -30.05 20.69
N ILE A 433 -31.71 -31.19 21.33
CA ILE A 433 -30.74 -31.40 22.40
C ILE A 433 -29.96 -32.69 22.13
N SER A 434 -28.66 -32.63 22.17
CA SER A 434 -27.75 -33.78 22.03
C SER A 434 -26.64 -33.67 23.08
N ARG A 435 -26.91 -34.14 24.29
CA ARG A 435 -25.96 -34.13 25.42
C ARG A 435 -26.21 -35.30 26.36
N ALA A 436 -25.17 -35.76 27.05
CA ALA A 436 -25.29 -36.84 28.03
C ALA A 436 -26.18 -36.44 29.22
N ARG A 437 -26.85 -37.44 29.84
CA ARG A 437 -27.60 -37.20 31.08
C ARG A 437 -26.64 -36.80 32.20
N GLN A 438 -26.97 -35.75 32.93
CA GLN A 438 -26.17 -35.32 34.08
C GLN A 438 -26.10 -36.43 35.13
N THR A 439 -24.91 -36.72 35.59
CA THR A 439 -24.64 -37.66 36.67
C THR A 439 -23.84 -36.98 37.78
N SER A 440 -24.24 -37.13 39.01
CA SER A 440 -23.49 -36.66 40.19
C SER A 440 -22.93 -37.86 40.93
N ILE A 441 -21.66 -37.79 41.34
CA ILE A 441 -21.00 -38.83 42.09
C ILE A 441 -20.93 -38.39 43.57
N PRO A 442 -21.78 -38.91 44.44
CA PRO A 442 -21.73 -38.59 45.89
C PRO A 442 -20.38 -39.05 46.51
N GLY A 443 -19.86 -38.25 47.40
CA GLY A 443 -18.61 -38.60 48.12
C GLY A 443 -17.32 -38.44 47.30
N TRP A 444 -17.37 -37.89 46.06
CA TRP A 444 -16.18 -37.62 45.27
C TRP A 444 -15.24 -36.64 46.00
N LYS A 445 -13.99 -37.03 46.19
CA LYS A 445 -12.96 -36.18 46.79
C LYS A 445 -12.06 -35.55 45.77
N ARG A 446 -11.97 -34.21 45.79
CA ARG A 446 -11.06 -33.50 44.91
C ARG A 446 -9.62 -33.89 45.24
N PRO A 447 -8.77 -34.22 44.22
CA PRO A 447 -7.34 -34.44 44.41
C PRO A 447 -6.69 -33.22 45.10
N VAL A 448 -5.88 -33.47 46.11
CA VAL A 448 -5.04 -32.43 46.76
C VAL A 448 -3.60 -32.59 46.33
N LYS A 449 -2.91 -31.48 46.10
CA LYS A 449 -1.51 -31.47 45.75
C LYS A 449 -0.69 -32.08 46.91
N GLN A 450 -0.02 -33.20 46.66
CA GLN A 450 0.91 -33.75 47.65
C GLN A 450 2.13 -32.82 47.78
N PRO A 451 2.62 -32.55 48.99
CA PRO A 451 3.88 -31.80 49.15
C PRO A 451 4.99 -32.56 48.45
N VAL A 452 5.73 -31.91 47.58
CA VAL A 452 6.94 -32.43 47.02
C VAL A 452 7.89 -32.72 48.18
N GLY A 453 8.11 -33.98 48.54
CA GLY A 453 9.08 -34.40 49.56
C GLY A 453 10.43 -33.74 49.27
N LYS A 454 10.99 -33.00 50.23
CA LYS A 454 12.40 -32.60 50.19
C LYS A 454 13.21 -33.91 50.06
N SER A 455 13.90 -34.10 48.95
CA SER A 455 14.95 -35.11 48.82
C SER A 455 15.92 -34.88 50.01
N LYS A 456 16.03 -35.84 50.89
CA LYS A 456 17.12 -35.86 51.88
C LYS A 456 18.42 -36.01 51.10
N GLU A 457 19.31 -35.04 51.28
CA GLU A 457 20.73 -35.21 50.97
C GLU A 457 21.33 -36.37 51.70
#